data_4e401b05da34c35d3ebb5b0c7826468c
#
_entry.id   4e401b05da34c35d3ebb5b0c7826468c
#
_cell.length_a   1.000
_cell.length_b   1.000
_cell.length_c   1.000
_cell.angle_alpha   90.00
_cell.angle_beta   90.00
_cell.angle_gamma   90.00
#
_symmetry.space_group_name_H-M   'P 1'
#
loop_
_entity.id
_entity.type
_entity.pdbx_description
1 polymer ?
#
loop_
_entity_poly.entity_id
_entity_poly.type
_entity_poly.pdbx_seq_one_letter_code
_entity_poly.pdbx_strand_id
1 'polypeptide(L)'
;GWFYTLHAISSLLYEQVAYKTCVSNGLVLDKNGNKMSKRLGNVVDPFKTIGDFGADATRWYLITNASPWDNLKFDLQGIKEVQRKFFGTLYNTYQFFALYANVDGFAFKEEYIPLDQRPEIDRWIISSLQTLIKKVTASFDDYEPTQAGRLIEDFVDEHLSNWYVRLCRRRFWKGEYEFDKICAYQTLYECLETVVRLM
;
A
#
# COMPACT_ATOMS: atom_id res chain seq x y z
N GLY A 1 25.26 21.00 -9.79
CA GLY A 1 25.20 19.85 -10.56
C GLY A 1 24.05 19.76 -11.52
N TRP A 2 23.45 18.61 -11.65
CA TRP A 2 22.45 18.28 -12.67
C TRP A 2 21.23 19.20 -12.69
N PHE A 3 20.61 19.46 -11.56
CA PHE A 3 19.47 20.37 -11.45
C PHE A 3 19.81 21.81 -11.82
N TYR A 4 20.99 22.29 -11.42
CA TYR A 4 21.45 23.64 -11.77
C TYR A 4 21.63 23.78 -13.29
N THR A 5 22.21 22.78 -13.96
CA THR A 5 22.40 22.81 -15.41
C THR A 5 21.10 22.90 -16.16
N LEU A 6 20.08 22.09 -15.78
CA LEU A 6 18.75 22.14 -16.38
C LEU A 6 18.08 23.49 -16.16
N HIS A 7 18.17 24.03 -14.93
CA HIS A 7 17.59 25.32 -14.60
C HIS A 7 18.25 26.45 -15.36
N ALA A 8 19.58 26.48 -15.46
CA ALA A 8 20.33 27.49 -16.21
C ALA A 8 19.94 27.46 -17.71
N ILE A 9 19.88 26.30 -18.33
CA ILE A 9 19.47 26.18 -19.73
C ILE A 9 18.05 26.69 -19.96
N SER A 10 17.10 26.28 -19.10
CA SER A 10 15.70 26.70 -19.21
C SER A 10 15.55 28.23 -19.02
N SER A 11 16.25 28.77 -18.03
CA SER A 11 16.20 30.23 -17.77
C SER A 11 16.78 31.05 -18.92
N LEU A 12 17.89 30.57 -19.53
CA LEU A 12 18.53 31.26 -20.64
C LEU A 12 17.74 31.18 -21.95
N LEU A 13 17.09 30.04 -22.23
CA LEU A 13 16.39 29.82 -23.49
C LEU A 13 14.92 30.23 -23.45
N TYR A 14 14.26 30.09 -22.31
CA TYR A 14 12.79 30.19 -22.19
C TYR A 14 12.35 31.20 -21.13
N GLU A 15 13.28 31.83 -20.41
CA GLU A 15 12.99 32.75 -19.29
C GLU A 15 12.07 32.14 -18.22
N GLN A 16 12.14 30.81 -18.04
CA GLN A 16 11.28 30.04 -17.15
C GLN A 16 12.08 29.07 -16.29
N VAL A 17 11.48 28.68 -15.15
CA VAL A 17 12.04 27.61 -14.31
C VAL A 17 11.94 26.26 -15.03
N ALA A 18 12.96 25.42 -14.92
CA ALA A 18 12.97 24.09 -15.55
C ALA A 18 11.97 23.12 -14.90
N TYR A 19 11.65 23.31 -13.64
CA TYR A 19 10.77 22.46 -12.83
C TYR A 19 10.22 23.25 -11.64
N LYS A 20 9.04 22.88 -11.17
CA LYS A 20 8.41 23.50 -9.98
C LYS A 20 8.81 22.79 -8.69
N THR A 21 9.06 21.48 -8.76
CA THR A 21 9.43 20.64 -7.62
C THR A 21 10.64 19.79 -7.97
N CYS A 22 11.51 19.59 -7.01
CA CYS A 22 12.69 18.73 -7.16
C CYS A 22 12.76 17.76 -5.98
N VAL A 23 12.70 16.46 -6.28
CA VAL A 23 12.91 15.39 -5.29
C VAL A 23 14.32 14.84 -5.48
N SER A 24 15.17 15.02 -4.47
CA SER A 24 16.53 14.48 -4.47
C SER A 24 16.58 13.21 -3.66
N ASN A 25 16.91 12.09 -4.30
CA ASN A 25 16.95 10.79 -3.65
C ASN A 25 18.25 10.57 -2.86
N GLY A 26 18.13 9.90 -1.72
CA GLY A 26 19.25 9.32 -1.00
C GLY A 26 19.91 8.15 -1.75
N LEU A 27 20.96 7.63 -1.18
CA LEU A 27 21.68 6.47 -1.74
C LEU A 27 21.08 5.15 -1.22
N VAL A 28 21.08 4.14 -2.08
CA VAL A 28 20.84 2.76 -1.65
C VAL A 28 22.18 2.17 -1.20
N LEU A 29 22.27 1.87 0.08
CA LEU A 29 23.46 1.31 0.75
C LEU A 29 23.27 -0.19 0.99
N ASP A 30 24.36 -0.92 1.24
CA ASP A 30 24.26 -2.30 1.71
C ASP A 30 23.65 -2.37 3.13
N LYS A 31 23.38 -3.57 3.62
CA LYS A 31 22.81 -3.79 4.96
C LYS A 31 23.64 -3.20 6.09
N ASN A 32 24.94 -3.01 5.88
CA ASN A 32 25.87 -2.43 6.87
C ASN A 32 25.98 -0.90 6.76
N GLY A 33 25.32 -0.30 5.76
CA GLY A 33 25.37 1.15 5.51
C GLY A 33 26.55 1.59 4.64
N ASN A 34 27.21 0.67 3.94
CA ASN A 34 28.30 1.01 3.02
C ASN A 34 27.75 1.24 1.61
N LYS A 35 28.40 2.15 0.87
CA LYS A 35 28.09 2.38 -0.54
C LYS A 35 28.33 1.11 -1.35
N MET A 36 27.33 0.70 -2.13
CA MET A 36 27.45 -0.44 -3.02
C MET A 36 28.46 -0.17 -4.14
N SER A 37 29.37 -1.10 -4.38
CA SER A 37 30.30 -1.05 -5.51
C SER A 37 30.64 -2.43 -6.02
N LYS A 38 30.84 -2.55 -7.33
CA LYS A 38 31.27 -3.82 -7.96
C LYS A 38 32.63 -4.32 -7.39
N ARG A 39 33.52 -3.38 -7.03
CA ARG A 39 34.83 -3.70 -6.46
C ARG A 39 34.73 -4.37 -5.09
N LEU A 40 33.75 -3.99 -4.29
CA LEU A 40 33.53 -4.56 -2.94
C LEU A 40 32.65 -5.83 -2.98
N GLY A 41 32.07 -6.15 -4.13
CA GLY A 41 31.20 -7.33 -4.27
C GLY A 41 29.88 -7.24 -3.46
N ASN A 42 29.52 -6.04 -2.98
CA ASN A 42 28.32 -5.80 -2.17
C ASN A 42 27.13 -5.24 -2.97
N VAL A 43 27.21 -5.32 -4.30
CA VAL A 43 26.11 -4.88 -5.19
C VAL A 43 25.03 -5.94 -5.22
N VAL A 44 23.80 -5.51 -5.03
CA VAL A 44 22.60 -6.35 -5.20
C VAL A 44 22.11 -6.21 -6.63
N ASP A 45 21.89 -7.33 -7.31
CA ASP A 45 21.28 -7.36 -8.63
C ASP A 45 19.76 -7.16 -8.50
N PRO A 46 19.20 -6.04 -9.01
CA PRO A 46 17.77 -5.75 -8.91
C PRO A 46 16.91 -6.76 -9.68
N PHE A 47 17.37 -7.26 -10.83
CA PHE A 47 16.60 -8.23 -11.62
C PHE A 47 16.52 -9.58 -10.93
N LYS A 48 17.62 -10.04 -10.32
CA LYS A 48 17.60 -11.24 -9.49
C LYS A 48 16.67 -11.06 -8.29
N THR A 49 16.74 -9.92 -7.61
CA THR A 49 15.88 -9.62 -6.47
C THR A 49 14.41 -9.63 -6.87
N ILE A 50 14.05 -9.02 -7.99
CA ILE A 50 12.69 -9.04 -8.54
C ILE A 50 12.26 -10.46 -8.91
N GLY A 51 13.17 -11.27 -9.49
CA GLY A 51 12.89 -12.67 -9.80
C GLY A 51 12.61 -13.53 -8.56
N ASP A 52 13.37 -13.29 -7.48
CA ASP A 52 13.27 -14.07 -6.25
C ASP A 52 12.10 -13.65 -5.36
N PHE A 53 11.77 -12.37 -5.31
CA PHE A 53 10.79 -11.79 -4.37
C PHE A 53 9.56 -11.13 -5.02
N GLY A 54 9.55 -10.99 -6.32
CA GLY A 54 8.51 -10.22 -7.04
C GLY A 54 8.77 -8.71 -7.04
N ALA A 55 8.22 -8.06 -8.06
CA ALA A 55 8.39 -6.62 -8.25
C ALA A 55 7.67 -5.80 -7.16
N ASP A 56 6.45 -6.19 -6.81
CA ASP A 56 5.61 -5.46 -5.88
C ASP A 56 6.22 -5.40 -4.48
N ALA A 57 6.65 -6.54 -3.94
CA ALA A 57 7.28 -6.59 -2.62
C ALA A 57 8.61 -5.82 -2.58
N THR A 58 9.40 -5.91 -3.65
CA THR A 58 10.67 -5.18 -3.76
C THR A 58 10.43 -3.67 -3.81
N ARG A 59 9.50 -3.20 -4.64
CA ARG A 59 9.14 -1.77 -4.75
C ARG A 59 8.53 -1.25 -3.45
N TRP A 60 7.62 -2.00 -2.87
CA TRP A 60 7.00 -1.65 -1.60
C TRP A 60 8.01 -1.48 -0.47
N TYR A 61 8.94 -2.44 -0.35
CA TYR A 61 10.04 -2.34 0.60
C TYR A 61 10.88 -1.07 0.39
N LEU A 62 11.24 -0.75 -0.85
CA LEU A 62 12.05 0.43 -1.15
C LEU A 62 11.31 1.74 -0.79
N ILE A 63 9.98 1.78 -0.96
CA ILE A 63 9.18 2.96 -0.68
C ILE A 63 8.93 3.13 0.83
N THR A 64 8.62 2.04 1.55
CA THR A 64 8.18 2.12 2.96
C THR A 64 9.32 2.07 3.96
N ASN A 65 10.51 1.57 3.55
CA ASN A 65 11.65 1.38 4.46
C ASN A 65 12.33 2.70 4.86
N ALA A 66 12.48 3.64 3.93
CA ALA A 66 13.08 4.95 4.18
C ALA A 66 12.44 6.04 3.31
N SER A 67 12.44 7.28 3.81
CA SER A 67 12.01 8.43 3.00
C SER A 67 12.91 8.60 1.77
N PRO A 68 12.37 9.11 0.63
CA PRO A 68 13.13 9.16 -0.63
C PRO A 68 14.47 9.89 -0.52
N TRP A 69 14.56 10.92 0.29
CA TRP A 69 15.79 11.73 0.51
C TRP A 69 16.76 11.12 1.51
N ASP A 70 16.35 10.12 2.28
CA ASP A 70 17.21 9.41 3.22
C ASP A 70 17.97 8.28 2.54
N ASN A 71 19.13 7.92 3.12
CA ASN A 71 19.86 6.77 2.66
C ASN A 71 19.16 5.47 3.11
N LEU A 72 18.84 4.62 2.15
CA LEU A 72 18.20 3.34 2.40
C LEU A 72 19.23 2.24 2.59
N LYS A 73 19.21 1.55 3.73
CA LYS A 73 19.99 0.31 3.94
C LYS A 73 19.19 -0.85 3.36
N PHE A 74 19.71 -1.42 2.27
CA PHE A 74 19.04 -2.49 1.57
C PHE A 74 19.33 -3.85 2.22
N ASP A 75 18.28 -4.53 2.66
CA ASP A 75 18.33 -5.87 3.24
C ASP A 75 17.24 -6.77 2.62
N LEU A 76 17.65 -7.92 2.07
CA LEU A 76 16.74 -8.92 1.52
C LEU A 76 15.76 -9.48 2.57
N GLN A 77 16.12 -9.50 3.84
CA GLN A 77 15.23 -9.91 4.91
C GLN A 77 14.07 -8.93 5.08
N GLY A 78 14.32 -7.64 4.87
CA GLY A 78 13.25 -6.62 4.89
C GLY A 78 12.20 -6.86 3.82
N ILE A 79 12.59 -7.30 2.61
CA ILE A 79 11.64 -7.67 1.55
C ILE A 79 10.79 -8.87 1.97
N LYS A 80 11.41 -9.92 2.57
CA LYS A 80 10.67 -11.08 3.09
C LYS A 80 9.67 -10.70 4.18
N GLU A 81 10.04 -9.74 5.03
CA GLU A 81 9.13 -9.23 6.06
C GLU A 81 7.93 -8.52 5.45
N VAL A 82 8.13 -7.68 4.44
CA VAL A 82 7.05 -7.03 3.70
C VAL A 82 6.13 -8.06 3.06
N GLN A 83 6.70 -9.09 2.38
CA GLN A 83 5.90 -10.18 1.81
C GLN A 83 5.05 -10.88 2.87
N ARG A 84 5.64 -11.20 4.02
CA ARG A 84 4.97 -11.96 5.08
C ARG A 84 3.95 -11.13 5.84
N LYS A 85 4.34 -9.93 6.26
CA LYS A 85 3.50 -9.08 7.12
C LYS A 85 2.42 -8.37 6.29
N PHE A 86 2.80 -7.54 5.34
CA PHE A 86 1.85 -6.72 4.60
C PHE A 86 1.11 -7.51 3.51
N PHE A 87 1.82 -8.02 2.50
CA PHE A 87 1.18 -8.75 1.39
C PHE A 87 0.50 -10.03 1.86
N GLY A 88 1.11 -10.74 2.83
CA GLY A 88 0.52 -11.93 3.42
C GLY A 88 -0.80 -11.62 4.14
N THR A 89 -0.86 -10.54 4.92
CA THR A 89 -2.10 -10.12 5.61
C THR A 89 -3.18 -9.70 4.61
N LEU A 90 -2.82 -8.88 3.62
CA LEU A 90 -3.75 -8.45 2.57
C LEU A 90 -4.29 -9.64 1.77
N TYR A 91 -3.41 -10.55 1.36
CA TYR A 91 -3.78 -11.75 0.62
C TYR A 91 -4.68 -12.69 1.44
N ASN A 92 -4.38 -12.90 2.71
CA ASN A 92 -5.22 -13.71 3.60
C ASN A 92 -6.60 -13.07 3.80
N THR A 93 -6.67 -11.75 3.87
CA THR A 93 -7.93 -11.00 3.95
C THR A 93 -8.75 -11.20 2.67
N TYR A 94 -8.10 -11.08 1.51
CA TYR A 94 -8.73 -11.36 0.21
C TYR A 94 -9.17 -12.83 0.09
N GLN A 95 -8.33 -13.80 0.49
CA GLN A 95 -8.70 -15.22 0.45
C GLN A 95 -9.92 -15.52 1.33
N PHE A 96 -9.98 -14.91 2.52
CA PHE A 96 -11.13 -15.01 3.39
C PHE A 96 -12.40 -14.50 2.70
N PHE A 97 -12.34 -13.29 2.12
CA PHE A 97 -13.44 -12.74 1.34
C PHE A 97 -13.85 -13.67 0.19
N ALA A 98 -12.89 -14.04 -0.67
CA ALA A 98 -13.15 -14.85 -1.86
C ALA A 98 -13.73 -16.23 -1.54
N LEU A 99 -13.24 -16.87 -0.47
CA LEU A 99 -13.76 -18.18 -0.03
C LEU A 99 -15.27 -18.10 0.24
N TYR A 100 -15.69 -17.18 1.09
CA TYR A 100 -17.09 -17.10 1.48
C TYR A 100 -17.98 -16.47 0.40
N ALA A 101 -17.48 -15.49 -0.35
CA ALA A 101 -18.18 -14.93 -1.49
C ALA A 101 -18.50 -16.00 -2.54
N ASN A 102 -17.56 -16.92 -2.81
CA ASN A 102 -17.80 -18.02 -3.74
C ASN A 102 -18.81 -19.06 -3.19
N VAL A 103 -18.73 -19.37 -1.89
CA VAL A 103 -19.67 -20.31 -1.24
C VAL A 103 -21.10 -19.77 -1.26
N ASP A 104 -21.28 -18.49 -0.97
CA ASP A 104 -22.59 -17.84 -0.90
C ASP A 104 -23.07 -17.34 -2.28
N GLY A 105 -22.21 -17.36 -3.31
CA GLY A 105 -22.52 -16.85 -4.66
C GLY A 105 -22.59 -15.33 -4.76
N PHE A 106 -21.96 -14.60 -3.83
CA PHE A 106 -21.87 -13.14 -3.89
C PHE A 106 -21.06 -12.71 -5.10
N ALA A 107 -21.65 -11.86 -5.95
CA ALA A 107 -21.03 -11.36 -7.18
C ALA A 107 -21.29 -9.85 -7.39
N PHE A 108 -21.63 -9.13 -6.34
CA PHE A 108 -22.01 -7.70 -6.36
C PHE A 108 -23.18 -7.41 -7.33
N LYS A 109 -24.12 -8.36 -7.45
CA LYS A 109 -25.37 -8.22 -8.22
C LYS A 109 -26.51 -7.75 -7.35
N GLU A 110 -26.35 -7.85 -6.06
CA GLU A 110 -27.28 -7.37 -5.04
C GLU A 110 -27.37 -5.85 -5.11
N GLU A 111 -28.56 -5.33 -4.78
CA GLU A 111 -28.73 -3.89 -4.66
C GLU A 111 -27.71 -3.31 -3.66
N TYR A 112 -27.09 -2.20 -4.03
CA TYR A 112 -26.16 -1.51 -3.15
C TYR A 112 -26.87 -1.00 -1.91
N ILE A 113 -26.41 -1.43 -0.75
CA ILE A 113 -26.95 -1.00 0.53
C ILE A 113 -26.29 0.33 0.93
N PRO A 114 -27.06 1.42 1.07
CA PRO A 114 -26.53 2.71 1.51
C PRO A 114 -25.81 2.61 2.86
N LEU A 115 -24.76 3.41 3.04
CA LEU A 115 -23.90 3.32 4.21
C LEU A 115 -24.64 3.59 5.53
N ASP A 116 -25.60 4.50 5.52
CA ASP A 116 -26.42 4.85 6.69
C ASP A 116 -27.33 3.70 7.18
N GLN A 117 -27.62 2.74 6.30
CA GLN A 117 -28.39 1.54 6.62
C GLN A 117 -27.54 0.37 7.09
N ARG A 118 -26.22 0.43 6.87
CA ARG A 118 -25.30 -0.65 7.28
C ARG A 118 -25.07 -0.64 8.80
N PRO A 119 -24.73 -1.81 9.41
CA PRO A 119 -24.31 -1.90 10.80
C PRO A 119 -23.19 -0.92 11.17
N GLU A 120 -23.12 -0.55 12.43
CA GLU A 120 -22.15 0.44 12.92
C GLU A 120 -20.71 0.08 12.60
N ILE A 121 -20.34 -1.20 12.72
CA ILE A 121 -18.99 -1.66 12.43
C ILE A 121 -18.60 -1.50 10.94
N ASP A 122 -19.57 -1.65 10.03
CA ASP A 122 -19.37 -1.41 8.59
C ASP A 122 -19.18 0.08 8.31
N ARG A 123 -19.98 0.92 8.94
CA ARG A 123 -19.86 2.38 8.85
C ARG A 123 -18.53 2.87 9.41
N TRP A 124 -18.08 2.27 10.51
CA TRP A 124 -16.79 2.60 11.14
C TRP A 124 -15.62 2.30 10.21
N ILE A 125 -15.56 1.10 9.61
CA ILE A 125 -14.43 0.76 8.74
C ILE A 125 -14.41 1.60 7.46
N ILE A 126 -15.56 1.90 6.88
CA ILE A 126 -15.66 2.80 5.72
C ILE A 126 -15.24 4.24 6.10
N SER A 127 -15.62 4.74 7.26
CA SER A 127 -15.14 6.04 7.77
C SER A 127 -13.64 6.06 7.94
N SER A 128 -13.06 4.97 8.47
CA SER A 128 -11.60 4.80 8.60
C SER A 128 -10.92 4.76 7.23
N LEU A 129 -11.53 4.08 6.24
CA LEU A 129 -11.07 4.04 4.86
C LEU A 129 -11.07 5.43 4.21
N GLN A 130 -12.11 6.22 4.40
CA GLN A 130 -12.16 7.60 3.89
C GLN A 130 -11.08 8.49 4.53
N THR A 131 -10.79 8.26 5.79
CA THR A 131 -9.68 8.93 6.50
C THR A 131 -8.33 8.52 5.92
N LEU A 132 -8.16 7.23 5.59
CA LEU A 132 -6.96 6.73 4.90
C LEU A 132 -6.78 7.40 3.54
N ILE A 133 -7.82 7.40 2.69
CA ILE A 133 -7.78 8.03 1.36
C ILE A 133 -7.32 9.47 1.47
N LYS A 134 -7.92 10.25 2.37
CA LYS A 134 -7.57 11.65 2.59
C LYS A 134 -6.09 11.82 2.98
N LYS A 135 -5.60 11.00 3.91
CA LYS A 135 -4.20 11.06 4.38
C LYS A 135 -3.21 10.62 3.31
N VAL A 136 -3.51 9.54 2.58
CA VAL A 136 -2.66 9.04 1.49
C VAL A 136 -2.57 10.06 0.37
N THR A 137 -3.71 10.66 -0.04
CA THR A 137 -3.73 11.72 -1.05
C THR A 137 -2.86 12.90 -0.61
N ALA A 138 -3.03 13.39 0.61
CA ALA A 138 -2.22 14.50 1.14
C ALA A 138 -0.72 14.15 1.17
N SER A 139 -0.37 12.92 1.54
CA SER A 139 1.03 12.47 1.55
C SER A 139 1.63 12.41 0.14
N PHE A 140 0.89 11.94 -0.86
CA PHE A 140 1.36 11.95 -2.24
C PHE A 140 1.47 13.38 -2.81
N ASP A 141 0.52 14.26 -2.50
CA ASP A 141 0.57 15.67 -2.91
C ASP A 141 1.80 16.40 -2.32
N ASP A 142 2.26 15.97 -1.14
CA ASP A 142 3.46 16.49 -0.46
C ASP A 142 4.75 15.68 -0.77
N TYR A 143 4.71 14.77 -1.76
CA TYR A 143 5.85 13.91 -2.15
C TYR A 143 6.38 13.01 -1.02
N GLU A 144 5.51 12.56 -0.13
CA GLU A 144 5.79 11.67 1.02
C GLU A 144 5.29 10.22 0.78
N PRO A 145 5.82 9.49 -0.22
CA PRO A 145 5.33 8.15 -0.55
C PRO A 145 5.56 7.15 0.59
N THR A 146 6.59 7.34 1.40
CA THR A 146 6.88 6.49 2.55
C THR A 146 5.78 6.58 3.59
N GLN A 147 5.31 7.79 3.88
CA GLN A 147 4.21 8.01 4.82
C GLN A 147 2.91 7.41 4.25
N ALA A 148 2.63 7.63 2.96
CA ALA A 148 1.48 7.05 2.29
C ALA A 148 1.47 5.52 2.40
N GLY A 149 2.59 4.86 2.08
CA GLY A 149 2.70 3.40 2.17
C GLY A 149 2.49 2.87 3.58
N ARG A 150 3.10 3.50 4.60
CA ARG A 150 2.93 3.09 6.01
C ARG A 150 1.49 3.27 6.50
N LEU A 151 0.79 4.31 6.08
CA LEU A 151 -0.63 4.49 6.40
C LEU A 151 -1.50 3.36 5.82
N ILE A 152 -1.17 2.89 4.61
CA ILE A 152 -1.86 1.75 3.99
C ILE A 152 -1.55 0.45 4.76
N GLU A 153 -0.29 0.21 5.14
CA GLU A 153 0.10 -0.95 5.97
C GLU A 153 -0.67 -0.98 7.29
N ASP A 154 -0.69 0.13 8.02
CA ASP A 154 -1.40 0.27 9.29
C ASP A 154 -2.90 0.01 9.15
N PHE A 155 -3.52 0.54 8.10
CA PHE A 155 -4.95 0.31 7.86
C PHE A 155 -5.24 -1.16 7.56
N VAL A 156 -4.44 -1.81 6.72
CA VAL A 156 -4.66 -3.23 6.35
C VAL A 156 -4.46 -4.14 7.56
N ASP A 157 -3.41 -3.92 8.33
CA ASP A 157 -3.08 -4.79 9.46
C ASP A 157 -4.01 -4.52 10.65
N GLU A 158 -4.04 -3.29 11.15
CA GLU A 158 -4.72 -2.97 12.41
C GLU A 158 -6.24 -2.83 12.23
N HIS A 159 -6.72 -2.08 11.23
CA HIS A 159 -8.13 -1.78 11.09
C HIS A 159 -8.89 -2.84 10.31
N LEU A 160 -8.38 -3.25 9.15
CA LEU A 160 -9.10 -4.16 8.26
C LEU A 160 -8.99 -5.61 8.74
N SER A 161 -7.78 -6.15 8.86
CA SER A 161 -7.55 -7.57 9.19
C SER A 161 -7.78 -7.87 10.68
N ASN A 162 -7.03 -7.20 11.57
CA ASN A 162 -7.04 -7.52 13.00
C ASN A 162 -8.29 -7.02 13.74
N TRP A 163 -8.98 -6.04 13.19
CA TRP A 163 -10.21 -5.54 13.81
C TRP A 163 -11.46 -5.92 13.03
N TYR A 164 -11.70 -5.33 11.85
CA TYR A 164 -12.95 -5.54 11.11
C TYR A 164 -13.19 -7.00 10.76
N VAL A 165 -12.27 -7.64 10.02
CA VAL A 165 -12.44 -9.04 9.59
C VAL A 165 -12.52 -9.98 10.77
N ARG A 166 -11.68 -9.78 11.78
CA ARG A 166 -11.67 -10.61 12.99
C ARG A 166 -13.00 -10.57 13.75
N LEU A 167 -13.59 -9.39 13.93
CA LEU A 167 -14.86 -9.21 14.64
C LEU A 167 -16.05 -9.66 13.80
N CYS A 168 -15.98 -9.48 12.47
CA CYS A 168 -17.07 -9.80 11.54
C CYS A 168 -17.05 -11.24 11.03
N ARG A 169 -16.07 -12.08 11.39
CA ARG A 169 -15.92 -13.45 10.85
C ARG A 169 -17.23 -14.24 10.86
N ARG A 170 -17.99 -14.16 11.96
CA ARG A 170 -19.25 -14.92 12.10
C ARG A 170 -20.31 -14.50 11.09
N ARG A 171 -20.33 -13.25 10.64
CA ARG A 171 -21.26 -12.75 9.63
C ARG A 171 -21.05 -13.42 8.27
N PHE A 172 -19.81 -13.82 7.94
CA PHE A 172 -19.46 -14.47 6.67
C PHE A 172 -19.76 -15.97 6.67
N TRP A 173 -19.41 -16.71 7.72
CA TRP A 173 -19.51 -18.17 7.73
C TRP A 173 -20.74 -18.70 8.47
N LYS A 174 -21.49 -17.88 9.21
CA LYS A 174 -22.68 -18.28 9.94
C LYS A 174 -23.85 -17.36 9.57
N GLY A 175 -25.04 -17.93 9.52
CA GLY A 175 -26.27 -17.20 9.20
C GLY A 175 -26.67 -17.33 7.72
N GLU A 176 -27.90 -16.96 7.47
CA GLU A 176 -28.51 -16.96 6.13
C GLU A 176 -27.91 -15.84 5.26
N TYR A 177 -28.05 -15.99 3.94
CA TYR A 177 -27.62 -14.99 2.97
C TYR A 177 -28.61 -13.84 2.90
N GLU A 178 -28.58 -12.99 3.91
CA GLU A 178 -29.53 -11.88 4.13
C GLU A 178 -28.81 -10.53 4.27
N PHE A 179 -29.56 -9.50 4.59
CA PHE A 179 -29.15 -8.11 4.67
C PHE A 179 -27.81 -7.88 5.39
N ASP A 180 -27.62 -8.43 6.60
CA ASP A 180 -26.41 -8.23 7.39
C ASP A 180 -25.16 -8.82 6.71
N LYS A 181 -25.31 -10.02 6.13
CA LYS A 181 -24.21 -10.69 5.41
C LYS A 181 -23.85 -9.94 4.12
N ILE A 182 -24.85 -9.44 3.38
CA ILE A 182 -24.66 -8.64 2.17
C ILE A 182 -23.94 -7.33 2.52
N CYS A 183 -24.31 -6.65 3.61
CA CYS A 183 -23.59 -5.49 4.12
C CYS A 183 -22.12 -5.80 4.37
N ALA A 184 -21.81 -6.92 5.02
CA ALA A 184 -20.42 -7.32 5.29
C ALA A 184 -19.62 -7.57 4.01
N TYR A 185 -20.20 -8.26 3.01
CA TYR A 185 -19.56 -8.49 1.72
C TYR A 185 -19.29 -7.18 0.97
N GLN A 186 -20.29 -6.32 0.83
CA GLN A 186 -20.13 -5.04 0.14
C GLN A 186 -19.07 -4.18 0.81
N THR A 187 -19.06 -4.13 2.13
CA THR A 187 -18.10 -3.34 2.90
C THR A 187 -16.67 -3.87 2.75
N LEU A 188 -16.48 -5.18 2.88
CA LEU A 188 -15.14 -5.77 2.74
C LEU A 188 -14.62 -5.66 1.31
N TYR A 189 -15.47 -5.82 0.31
CA TYR A 189 -15.13 -5.61 -1.09
C TYR A 189 -14.65 -4.17 -1.35
N GLU A 190 -15.41 -3.17 -0.88
CA GLU A 190 -15.06 -1.75 -1.02
C GLU A 190 -13.70 -1.44 -0.37
N CYS A 191 -13.43 -2.02 0.81
CA CYS A 191 -12.13 -1.85 1.48
C CYS A 191 -10.99 -2.46 0.66
N LEU A 192 -11.14 -3.70 0.20
CA LEU A 192 -10.11 -4.40 -0.56
C LEU A 192 -9.83 -3.71 -1.90
N GLU A 193 -10.88 -3.36 -2.65
CA GLU A 193 -10.73 -2.65 -3.93
C GLU A 193 -10.03 -1.30 -3.76
N THR A 194 -10.43 -0.54 -2.75
CA THR A 194 -9.82 0.78 -2.49
C THR A 194 -8.35 0.65 -2.09
N VAL A 195 -8.02 -0.29 -1.19
CA VAL A 195 -6.62 -0.53 -0.79
C VAL A 195 -5.75 -0.88 -1.99
N VAL A 196 -6.21 -1.79 -2.86
CA VAL A 196 -5.45 -2.19 -4.07
C VAL A 196 -5.25 -1.01 -5.02
N ARG A 197 -6.20 -0.08 -5.10
CA ARG A 197 -6.07 1.13 -5.93
C ARG A 197 -5.12 2.19 -5.33
N LEU A 198 -4.94 2.18 -4.01
CA LEU A 198 -4.02 3.11 -3.32
C LEU A 198 -2.56 2.65 -3.36
N MET A 199 -2.31 1.37 -3.62
CA MET A 199 -0.97 0.76 -3.72
C MET A 199 -0.34 1.00 -5.10
#